data_cd0e784f67ea88a4e7ea2e0ae66c718a
#
_entry.id   cd0e784f67ea88a4e7ea2e0ae66c718a
#
_cell.length_a   1.000
_cell.length_b   1.000
_cell.length_c   1.000
_cell.angle_alpha   90.00
_cell.angle_beta   90.00
_cell.angle_gamma   90.00
#
_symmetry.space_group_name_H-M   'P 1'
#
loop_
_entity.id
_entity.type
_entity.pdbx_description
1 polymer ?
#
loop_
_entity_poly.entity_id
_entity_poly.type
_entity_poly.pdbx_seq_one_letter_code
_entity_poly.pdbx_strand_id
1 'polypeptide(L)'
;MDIGKYWKTIIDTLRDGVLVVDTQGRIVSANPAAERITGYRMDELENRSCRILNCTGCKIKGEGAGEKWCMLFAVNTIRDKKCMITHKNRRTIHIVKSASVFRDTDGEVIGAVETLTDMSEFMRQQQEIRSLRRTFQLDEGYHGIFGKSPVMQNLFELIDNVAQSEAP
;
A
#
# COMPACT_ATOMS: atom_id res chain seq x y z
N MET A 1 3.34 -14.64 32.86
CA MET A 1 3.64 -13.32 32.24
C MET A 1 2.31 -12.75 31.76
N ASP A 2 1.88 -11.62 32.29
CA ASP A 2 0.63 -10.97 31.88
C ASP A 2 0.92 -10.09 30.64
N ILE A 3 0.58 -10.61 29.46
CA ILE A 3 0.79 -9.93 28.18
C ILE A 3 0.00 -8.61 28.11
N GLY A 4 -1.12 -8.51 28.82
CA GLY A 4 -1.94 -7.31 28.86
C GLY A 4 -1.19 -6.06 29.33
N LYS A 5 -0.14 -6.22 30.14
CA LYS A 5 0.71 -5.09 30.59
C LYS A 5 1.69 -4.59 29.54
N TYR A 6 1.96 -5.39 28.50
CA TYR A 6 3.00 -5.11 27.50
C TYR A 6 2.42 -4.79 26.11
N TRP A 7 1.08 -4.80 25.97
CA TRP A 7 0.44 -4.60 24.68
C TRP A 7 0.90 -3.33 23.97
N LYS A 8 1.08 -2.25 24.75
CA LYS A 8 1.55 -0.97 24.20
C LYS A 8 2.96 -1.09 23.60
N THR A 9 3.88 -1.70 24.35
CA THR A 9 5.24 -1.94 23.84
C THR A 9 5.23 -2.80 22.58
N ILE A 10 4.37 -3.83 22.53
CA ILE A 10 4.22 -4.69 21.36
C ILE A 10 3.76 -3.87 20.16
N ILE A 11 2.70 -3.09 20.32
CA ILE A 11 2.15 -2.25 19.23
C ILE A 11 3.15 -1.18 18.79
N ASP A 12 3.88 -0.56 19.73
CA ASP A 12 4.84 0.50 19.44
C ASP A 12 6.09 0.00 18.72
N THR A 13 6.43 -1.29 18.82
CA THR A 13 7.57 -1.92 18.11
C THR A 13 7.22 -2.38 16.70
N LEU A 14 5.94 -2.39 16.31
CA LEU A 14 5.54 -2.79 14.96
C LEU A 14 6.04 -1.78 13.92
N ARG A 15 6.41 -2.31 12.76
CA ARG A 15 6.74 -1.48 11.58
C ARG A 15 5.49 -0.98 10.87
N ASP A 16 4.41 -1.75 10.96
CA ASP A 16 3.11 -1.38 10.41
C ASP A 16 2.44 -0.31 11.29
N GLY A 17 1.82 0.65 10.63
CA GLY A 17 0.98 1.63 11.31
C GLY A 17 -0.26 0.94 11.86
N VAL A 18 -0.55 1.16 13.14
CA VAL A 18 -1.77 0.68 13.78
C VAL A 18 -2.59 1.90 14.19
N LEU A 19 -3.85 1.91 13.77
CA LEU A 19 -4.84 2.90 14.14
C LEU A 19 -6.03 2.21 14.82
N VAL A 20 -6.53 2.83 15.87
CA VAL A 20 -7.79 2.43 16.51
C VAL A 20 -8.80 3.54 16.26
N VAL A 21 -9.99 3.15 15.82
CA VAL A 21 -11.10 4.08 15.59
C VAL A 21 -12.33 3.65 16.37
N ASP A 22 -13.12 4.62 16.82
CA ASP A 22 -14.43 4.38 17.43
C ASP A 22 -15.49 4.04 16.35
N THR A 23 -16.72 3.76 16.79
CA THR A 23 -17.85 3.47 15.88
C THR A 23 -18.26 4.65 15.01
N GLN A 24 -17.84 5.87 15.32
CA GLN A 24 -18.05 7.08 14.53
C GLN A 24 -16.90 7.34 13.56
N GLY A 25 -15.84 6.50 13.58
CA GLY A 25 -14.65 6.64 12.76
C GLY A 25 -13.72 7.74 13.22
N ARG A 26 -13.78 8.12 14.47
CA ARG A 26 -12.80 9.00 15.08
C ARG A 26 -11.59 8.18 15.53
N ILE A 27 -10.42 8.69 15.25
CA ILE A 27 -9.17 8.05 15.66
C ILE A 27 -9.02 8.20 17.19
N VAL A 28 -8.90 7.08 17.87
CA VAL A 28 -8.74 6.99 19.34
C VAL A 28 -7.27 6.78 19.69
N SER A 29 -6.55 6.03 18.85
CA SER A 29 -5.14 5.72 19.09
C SER A 29 -4.39 5.46 17.79
N ALA A 30 -3.11 5.77 17.80
CA ALA A 30 -2.16 5.48 16.73
C ALA A 30 -0.81 5.08 17.34
N ASN A 31 -0.14 4.10 16.74
CA ASN A 31 1.22 3.76 17.14
C ASN A 31 2.25 4.68 16.43
N PRO A 32 3.53 4.69 16.86
CA PRO A 32 4.56 5.50 16.23
C PRO A 32 4.78 5.21 14.73
N ALA A 33 4.50 3.99 14.28
CA ALA A 33 4.58 3.68 12.86
C ALA A 33 3.46 4.36 12.06
N ALA A 34 2.24 4.42 12.59
CA ALA A 34 1.14 5.15 11.96
C ALA A 34 1.46 6.65 11.83
N GLU A 35 2.09 7.24 12.85
CA GLU A 35 2.53 8.64 12.78
C GLU A 35 3.56 8.84 11.64
N ARG A 36 4.54 7.95 11.52
CA ARG A 36 5.54 8.02 10.44
C ARG A 36 4.91 7.86 9.05
N ILE A 37 3.98 6.93 8.90
CA ILE A 37 3.33 6.62 7.61
C ILE A 37 2.38 7.75 7.20
N THR A 38 1.63 8.31 8.14
CA THR A 38 0.64 9.36 7.84
C THR A 38 1.21 10.77 7.88
N GLY A 39 2.32 10.97 8.62
CA GLY A 39 2.93 12.26 8.87
C GLY A 39 2.22 13.10 9.92
N TYR A 40 1.16 12.59 10.53
CA TYR A 40 0.45 13.22 11.61
C TYR A 40 0.92 12.66 12.94
N ARG A 41 1.07 13.50 13.93
CA ARG A 41 1.30 13.09 15.31
C ARG A 41 0.00 12.61 15.96
N MET A 42 0.10 11.80 17.02
CA MET A 42 -1.09 11.32 17.72
C MET A 42 -1.99 12.46 18.22
N ASP A 43 -1.41 13.53 18.76
CA ASP A 43 -2.14 14.71 19.23
C ASP A 43 -2.93 15.43 18.12
N GLU A 44 -2.50 15.29 16.86
CA GLU A 44 -3.20 15.83 15.68
C GLU A 44 -4.27 14.88 15.15
N LEU A 45 -4.14 13.58 15.41
CA LEU A 45 -5.06 12.53 14.96
C LEU A 45 -6.20 12.29 15.95
N GLU A 46 -5.95 12.47 17.24
CA GLU A 46 -6.90 12.18 18.30
C GLU A 46 -8.23 12.89 18.11
N ASN A 47 -9.33 12.14 18.21
CA ASN A 47 -10.69 12.61 17.95
C ASN A 47 -10.97 13.15 16.53
N ARG A 48 -10.00 13.05 15.62
CA ARG A 48 -10.23 13.38 14.21
C ARG A 48 -10.86 12.23 13.47
N SER A 49 -11.70 12.55 12.50
CA SER A 49 -12.23 11.53 11.59
C SER A 49 -11.09 10.88 10.80
N CYS A 50 -11.10 9.55 10.68
CA CYS A 50 -10.14 8.81 9.84
C CYS A 50 -10.17 9.23 8.36
N ARG A 51 -11.20 9.98 7.94
CA ARG A 51 -11.28 10.61 6.61
C ARG A 51 -10.14 11.57 6.33
N ILE A 52 -9.46 12.11 7.36
CA ILE A 52 -8.28 12.97 7.20
C ILE A 52 -7.19 12.30 6.36
N LEU A 53 -7.13 10.97 6.39
CA LEU A 53 -6.17 10.19 5.62
C LEU A 53 -6.55 10.02 4.14
N ASN A 54 -7.77 10.43 3.74
CA ASN A 54 -8.27 10.35 2.37
C ASN A 54 -8.01 8.99 1.70
N CYS A 55 -8.31 7.90 2.42
CA CYS A 55 -8.00 6.54 1.98
C CYS A 55 -8.89 6.14 0.79
N THR A 56 -8.29 5.87 -0.37
CA THR A 56 -9.02 5.43 -1.58
C THR A 56 -9.70 4.08 -1.44
N GLY A 57 -9.25 3.27 -0.48
CA GLY A 57 -9.84 1.97 -0.16
C GLY A 57 -11.11 2.06 0.69
N CYS A 58 -11.41 3.21 1.26
CA CYS A 58 -12.59 3.39 2.10
C CYS A 58 -13.81 3.73 1.24
N LYS A 59 -14.83 2.87 1.29
CA LYS A 59 -16.15 3.18 0.74
C LYS A 59 -17.00 3.75 1.87
N ILE A 60 -17.14 5.07 1.89
CA ILE A 60 -17.95 5.79 2.86
C ILE A 60 -19.30 6.06 2.19
N LYS A 61 -20.39 5.61 2.80
CA LYS A 61 -21.75 5.85 2.32
C LYS A 61 -22.35 6.99 3.16
N GLY A 62 -22.42 8.19 2.56
CA GLY A 62 -23.17 9.32 3.12
C GLY A 62 -22.45 10.10 4.24
N GLU A 63 -23.04 11.25 4.57
CA GLU A 63 -22.74 12.04 5.79
C GLU A 63 -23.76 11.59 6.83
N GLY A 64 -23.33 10.93 7.90
CA GLY A 64 -24.24 10.56 8.97
C GLY A 64 -23.61 9.59 9.95
N ALA A 65 -23.83 9.83 11.21
CA ALA A 65 -23.59 8.91 12.30
C ALA A 65 -24.64 7.78 12.23
N GLY A 66 -24.26 6.63 11.72
CA GLY A 66 -25.07 5.43 11.70
C GLY A 66 -24.20 4.22 11.38
N GLU A 67 -24.57 3.04 11.86
CA GLU A 67 -23.79 1.79 11.81
C GLU A 67 -23.25 1.35 10.44
N LYS A 68 -23.62 2.03 9.35
CA LYS A 68 -23.28 1.65 7.97
C LYS A 68 -22.55 2.75 7.17
N TRP A 69 -22.06 3.79 7.82
CA TRP A 69 -21.35 4.87 7.12
C TRP A 69 -20.01 4.42 6.52
N CYS A 70 -19.33 3.46 7.13
CA CYS A 70 -18.08 2.88 6.65
C CYS A 70 -18.27 1.39 6.32
N MET A 71 -17.74 0.96 5.19
CA MET A 71 -17.83 -0.43 4.75
C MET A 71 -17.24 -1.42 5.77
N LEU A 72 -16.22 -1.01 6.55
CA LEU A 72 -15.63 -1.86 7.58
C LEU A 72 -16.66 -2.34 8.60
N PHE A 73 -17.50 -1.42 9.12
CA PHE A 73 -18.53 -1.76 10.08
C PHE A 73 -19.68 -2.60 9.48
N ALA A 74 -19.80 -2.61 8.13
CA ALA A 74 -20.78 -3.47 7.47
C ALA A 74 -20.25 -4.89 7.23
N VAL A 75 -18.93 -5.03 6.96
CA VAL A 75 -18.31 -6.33 6.61
C VAL A 75 -17.50 -6.94 7.76
N ASN A 76 -17.33 -6.20 8.86
CA ASN A 76 -16.58 -6.55 10.08
C ASN A 76 -15.07 -6.74 9.89
N THR A 77 -14.60 -7.14 8.72
CA THR A 77 -13.18 -7.39 8.46
C THR A 77 -12.81 -7.04 7.02
N ILE A 78 -11.66 -6.42 6.85
CA ILE A 78 -11.01 -6.14 5.57
C ILE A 78 -9.59 -6.73 5.66
N ARG A 79 -9.15 -7.44 4.63
CA ARG A 79 -7.80 -8.04 4.58
C ARG A 79 -7.06 -7.59 3.32
N ASP A 80 -5.80 -7.26 3.49
CA ASP A 80 -4.79 -7.01 2.45
C ASP A 80 -5.26 -6.11 1.31
N LYS A 81 -6.08 -5.11 1.63
CA LYS A 81 -6.61 -4.20 0.64
C LYS A 81 -5.56 -3.17 0.23
N LYS A 82 -5.13 -3.24 -1.02
CA LYS A 82 -4.25 -2.24 -1.62
C LYS A 82 -5.02 -0.94 -1.83
N CYS A 83 -4.50 0.15 -1.32
CA CYS A 83 -5.09 1.48 -1.46
C CYS A 83 -4.02 2.57 -1.27
N MET A 84 -4.43 3.80 -1.37
CA MET A 84 -3.59 4.96 -1.16
C MET A 84 -4.17 5.82 -0.04
N ILE A 85 -3.29 6.46 0.71
CA ILE A 85 -3.64 7.52 1.67
C ILE A 85 -2.92 8.80 1.31
N THR A 86 -3.41 9.90 1.83
CA THR A 86 -2.78 11.21 1.70
C THR A 86 -2.01 11.52 2.98
N HIS A 87 -0.69 11.61 2.88
CA HIS A 87 0.19 12.05 3.96
C HIS A 87 -0.04 13.54 4.30
N LYS A 88 0.28 13.98 5.49
CA LYS A 88 0.13 15.38 5.96
C LYS A 88 0.75 16.40 5.00
N ASN A 89 1.89 16.09 4.38
CA ASN A 89 2.54 16.96 3.37
C ASN A 89 1.94 16.80 1.95
N ARG A 90 0.75 16.23 1.84
CA ARG A 90 -0.02 16.01 0.60
C ARG A 90 0.57 15.01 -0.39
N ARG A 91 1.65 14.30 -0.05
CA ARG A 91 2.12 13.19 -0.88
C ARG A 91 1.21 11.97 -0.75
N THR A 92 1.12 11.21 -1.83
CA THR A 92 0.38 9.94 -1.85
C THR A 92 1.27 8.83 -1.32
N ILE A 93 0.76 8.04 -0.38
CA ILE A 93 1.41 6.83 0.15
C ILE A 93 0.61 5.61 -0.31
N HIS A 94 1.27 4.67 -0.94
CA HIS A 94 0.70 3.37 -1.26
C HIS A 94 0.78 2.47 -0.05
N ILE A 95 -0.36 1.92 0.36
CA ILE A 95 -0.46 1.06 1.52
C ILE A 95 -1.20 -0.24 1.21
N VAL A 96 -0.91 -1.26 2.00
CA VAL A 96 -1.81 -2.40 2.20
C VAL A 96 -2.50 -2.18 3.53
N LYS A 97 -3.82 -2.23 3.52
CA LYS A 97 -4.68 -2.01 4.69
C LYS A 97 -5.39 -3.30 5.07
N SER A 98 -5.30 -3.68 6.32
CA SER A 98 -6.19 -4.66 6.95
C SER A 98 -6.90 -4.01 8.13
N ALA A 99 -8.13 -4.42 8.39
CA ALA A 99 -8.92 -3.85 9.48
C ALA A 99 -9.92 -4.87 10.01
N SER A 100 -10.22 -4.78 11.29
CA SER A 100 -11.23 -5.62 11.95
C SER A 100 -11.93 -4.84 13.03
N VAL A 101 -13.25 -5.03 13.14
CA VAL A 101 -14.01 -4.51 14.28
C VAL A 101 -13.70 -5.32 15.53
N PHE A 102 -13.77 -4.67 16.66
CA PHE A 102 -13.76 -5.34 17.96
C PHE A 102 -15.06 -5.04 18.71
N ARG A 103 -15.42 -5.99 19.60
CA ARG A 103 -16.70 -5.99 20.29
C ARG A 103 -16.45 -6.02 21.80
N ASP A 104 -17.40 -5.51 22.53
CA ASP A 104 -17.43 -5.66 23.98
C ASP A 104 -17.90 -7.06 24.40
N THR A 105 -18.08 -7.25 25.74
CA THR A 105 -18.54 -8.50 26.32
C THR A 105 -19.97 -8.87 25.93
N ASP A 106 -20.78 -7.90 25.55
CA ASP A 106 -22.19 -8.07 25.15
C ASP A 106 -22.31 -8.32 23.65
N GLY A 107 -21.18 -8.30 22.91
CA GLY A 107 -21.10 -8.53 21.47
C GLY A 107 -21.34 -7.29 20.62
N GLU A 108 -21.54 -6.13 21.24
CA GLU A 108 -21.72 -4.85 20.53
C GLU A 108 -20.40 -4.34 19.94
N VAL A 109 -20.44 -3.79 18.74
CA VAL A 109 -19.25 -3.21 18.10
C VAL A 109 -18.91 -1.89 18.78
N ILE A 110 -17.73 -1.82 19.37
CA ILE A 110 -17.25 -0.63 20.09
C ILE A 110 -16.15 0.12 19.35
N GLY A 111 -15.64 -0.44 18.25
CA GLY A 111 -14.61 0.21 17.46
C GLY A 111 -13.98 -0.74 16.46
N ALA A 112 -12.87 -0.30 15.86
CA ALA A 112 -12.08 -1.09 14.93
C ALA A 112 -10.60 -0.79 15.06
N VAL A 113 -9.78 -1.80 14.76
CA VAL A 113 -8.34 -1.65 14.54
C VAL A 113 -8.05 -1.73 13.05
N GLU A 114 -7.19 -0.86 12.59
CA GLU A 114 -6.69 -0.82 11.23
C GLU A 114 -5.17 -0.93 11.23
N THR A 115 -4.62 -1.76 10.36
CA THR A 115 -3.18 -1.83 10.09
C THR A 115 -2.88 -1.24 8.72
N LEU A 116 -1.79 -0.49 8.65
CA LEU A 116 -1.30 0.20 7.46
C LEU A 116 0.14 -0.24 7.19
N THR A 117 0.35 -1.03 6.16
CA THR A 117 1.70 -1.41 5.70
C THR A 117 2.11 -0.48 4.57
N ASP A 118 3.16 0.30 4.76
CA ASP A 118 3.71 1.21 3.73
C ASP A 118 4.41 0.41 2.63
N MET A 119 3.95 0.56 1.41
CA MET A 119 4.48 -0.12 0.23
C MET A 119 5.45 0.74 -0.58
N SER A 120 5.76 1.95 -0.13
CA SER A 120 6.56 2.93 -0.90
C SER A 120 7.95 2.39 -1.24
N GLU A 121 8.62 1.78 -0.28
CA GLU A 121 9.95 1.19 -0.49
C GLU A 121 9.88 0.00 -1.49
N PHE A 122 8.90 -0.88 -1.31
CA PHE A 122 8.69 -2.01 -2.23
C PHE A 122 8.41 -1.52 -3.66
N MET A 123 7.57 -0.51 -3.83
CA MET A 123 7.26 0.07 -5.14
C MET A 123 8.50 0.70 -5.78
N ARG A 124 9.33 1.39 -4.98
CA ARG A 124 10.59 1.96 -5.45
C ARG A 124 11.55 0.88 -5.97
N GLN A 125 11.76 -0.18 -5.19
CA GLN A 125 12.61 -1.30 -5.59
C GLN A 125 12.10 -1.99 -6.85
N GLN A 126 10.80 -2.17 -6.98
CA GLN A 126 10.20 -2.74 -8.19
C GLN A 126 10.41 -1.86 -9.43
N GLN A 127 10.33 -0.55 -9.27
CA GLN A 127 10.62 0.38 -10.37
C GLN A 127 12.09 0.34 -10.77
N GLU A 128 13.01 0.28 -9.81
CA GLU A 128 14.44 0.17 -10.06
C GLU A 128 14.78 -1.12 -10.82
N ILE A 129 14.25 -2.26 -10.36
CA ILE A 129 14.40 -3.54 -11.07
C ILE A 129 13.86 -3.46 -12.50
N ARG A 130 12.69 -2.84 -12.69
CA ARG A 130 12.11 -2.67 -14.03
C ARG A 130 12.95 -1.76 -14.92
N SER A 131 13.52 -0.69 -14.38
CA SER A 131 14.39 0.22 -15.14
C SER A 131 15.67 -0.49 -15.56
N LEU A 132 16.31 -1.22 -14.64
CA LEU A 132 17.48 -2.02 -14.97
C LEU A 132 17.18 -3.07 -16.05
N ARG A 133 16.08 -3.81 -15.91
CA ARG A 133 15.68 -4.77 -16.95
C ARG A 133 15.47 -4.11 -18.31
N ARG A 134 14.82 -2.94 -18.37
CA ARG A 134 14.66 -2.20 -19.63
C ARG A 134 15.99 -1.78 -20.21
N THR A 135 16.94 -1.32 -19.39
CA THR A 135 18.28 -0.97 -19.85
C THR A 135 18.99 -2.19 -20.43
N PHE A 136 18.89 -3.34 -19.78
CA PHE A 136 19.43 -4.59 -20.31
C PHE A 136 18.70 -5.06 -21.58
N GLN A 137 17.36 -4.91 -21.65
CA GLN A 137 16.57 -5.28 -22.84
C GLN A 137 16.82 -4.35 -24.03
N LEU A 138 17.18 -3.09 -23.82
CA LEU A 138 17.64 -2.19 -24.90
C LEU A 138 19.07 -2.55 -25.36
N ASP A 139 19.82 -3.27 -24.53
CA ASP A 139 21.11 -3.87 -24.89
C ASP A 139 20.99 -5.30 -25.45
N GLU A 140 19.80 -5.91 -25.33
CA GLU A 140 19.49 -7.21 -25.90
C GLU A 140 19.29 -7.06 -27.40
N GLY A 141 20.31 -7.44 -28.14
CA GLY A 141 20.39 -7.43 -29.56
C GLY A 141 19.17 -8.00 -30.29
N TYR A 142 19.27 -8.12 -31.56
CA TYR A 142 18.26 -8.51 -32.53
C TYR A 142 17.54 -9.82 -32.14
N HIS A 143 16.24 -9.74 -31.78
CA HIS A 143 15.35 -10.87 -31.42
C HIS A 143 15.89 -11.85 -30.34
N GLY A 144 16.58 -11.32 -29.31
CA GLY A 144 17.13 -12.13 -28.24
C GLY A 144 18.54 -12.72 -28.55
N ILE A 145 19.14 -12.34 -29.65
CA ILE A 145 20.52 -12.68 -29.99
C ILE A 145 21.43 -11.52 -29.57
N PHE A 146 22.33 -11.77 -28.65
CA PHE A 146 23.22 -10.76 -28.06
C PHE A 146 24.47 -10.55 -28.93
N GLY A 147 24.83 -9.30 -29.20
CA GLY A 147 26.11 -8.92 -29.78
C GLY A 147 26.14 -7.51 -30.30
N LYS A 148 27.11 -6.71 -29.80
CA LYS A 148 27.43 -5.36 -30.30
C LYS A 148 28.65 -5.33 -31.18
N SER A 149 29.25 -6.50 -31.52
CA SER A 149 30.37 -6.53 -32.40
C SER A 149 29.96 -6.21 -33.85
N PRO A 150 30.84 -5.61 -34.66
CA PRO A 150 30.53 -5.34 -36.06
C PRO A 150 30.07 -6.59 -36.83
N VAL A 151 30.59 -7.76 -36.47
CA VAL A 151 30.21 -9.05 -37.08
C VAL A 151 28.75 -9.40 -36.76
N MET A 152 28.30 -9.14 -35.56
CA MET A 152 26.91 -9.38 -35.16
C MET A 152 25.96 -8.40 -35.81
N GLN A 153 26.35 -7.13 -35.95
CA GLN A 153 25.52 -6.14 -36.64
C GLN A 153 25.35 -6.50 -38.11
N ASN A 154 26.41 -6.92 -38.80
CA ASN A 154 26.33 -7.41 -40.19
C ASN A 154 25.43 -8.65 -40.30
N LEU A 155 25.46 -9.53 -39.30
CA LEU A 155 24.59 -10.71 -39.25
C LEU A 155 23.11 -10.30 -39.10
N PHE A 156 22.81 -9.32 -38.27
CA PHE A 156 21.45 -8.81 -38.10
C PHE A 156 20.91 -8.17 -39.37
N GLU A 157 21.75 -7.36 -40.05
CA GLU A 157 21.40 -6.78 -41.34
C GLU A 157 21.16 -7.86 -42.42
N LEU A 158 21.96 -8.93 -42.41
CA LEU A 158 21.77 -10.04 -43.32
C LEU A 158 20.43 -10.77 -43.06
N ILE A 159 20.10 -11.00 -41.80
CA ILE A 159 18.81 -11.64 -41.40
C ILE A 159 17.63 -10.76 -41.84
N ASP A 160 17.70 -9.45 -41.64
CA ASP A 160 16.64 -8.53 -42.07
C ASP A 160 16.48 -8.52 -43.60
N ASN A 161 17.59 -8.51 -44.33
CA ASN A 161 17.56 -8.57 -45.79
C ASN A 161 16.97 -9.88 -46.33
N VAL A 162 17.29 -11.00 -45.66
CA VAL A 162 16.75 -12.32 -46.06
C VAL A 162 15.26 -12.41 -45.68
N ALA A 163 14.86 -11.89 -44.52
CA ALA A 163 13.47 -11.89 -44.09
C ALA A 163 12.55 -11.01 -44.97
N GLN A 164 13.13 -9.98 -45.62
CA GLN A 164 12.42 -9.12 -46.57
C GLN A 164 12.45 -9.63 -48.01
N SER A 165 13.30 -10.61 -48.34
CA SER A 165 13.32 -11.21 -49.66
C SER A 165 12.18 -12.23 -49.77
N GLU A 166 11.28 -12.01 -50.74
CA GLU A 166 10.30 -13.01 -51.19
C GLU A 166 11.06 -14.09 -52.00
N ALA A 167 11.93 -14.84 -51.34
CA ALA A 167 12.56 -15.99 -51.99
C ALA A 167 11.57 -17.16 -51.97
N PRO A 168 11.31 -17.84 -53.07
CA PRO A 168 10.37 -18.96 -53.16
C PRO A 168 10.83 -20.16 -52.37
#